data_5877be9a60f519ab5a154249da310deb
#
_entry.id   5877be9a60f519ab5a154249da310deb
#
_cell.length_a   1.000
_cell.length_b   1.000
_cell.length_c   1.000
_cell.angle_alpha   90.00
_cell.angle_beta   90.00
_cell.angle_gamma   90.00
#
_symmetry.space_group_name_H-M   'P 1'
#
loop_
_entity.id
_entity.type
_entity.pdbx_description
1 polymer ?
#
loop_
_entity_poly.entity_id
_entity_poly.type
_entity_poly.pdbx_seq_one_letter_code
_entity_poly.pdbx_strand_id
1 'polypeptide(L)'
;MVALASVFANSVVCAAYIVHVILGLPDETKAQMLDTVRYLADFQPAIDGIKLQLLHILRGTKLAELYEQAPFPVFSMDEYIELLIECIRLLPPDMVIHRISGDGPKKLLVAPEWSGNKRAFLNTFSKALRESGCFQGQDFTN
;
A
#
# COMPACT_ATOMS: atom_id res chain seq x y z
N MET A 1 4.38 -6.85 11.49
CA MET A 1 3.69 -5.55 11.25
C MET A 1 4.63 -4.42 11.63
N VAL A 2 5.15 -3.69 10.66
CA VAL A 2 6.01 -2.52 10.92
C VAL A 2 5.33 -1.31 10.28
N ALA A 3 4.53 -0.59 11.08
CA ALA A 3 4.05 0.73 10.70
C ALA A 3 5.10 1.75 11.12
N LEU A 4 5.82 2.37 10.17
CA LEU A 4 6.67 3.51 10.44
C LEU A 4 5.82 4.79 10.34
N ALA A 5 5.49 5.39 11.48
CA ALA A 5 4.91 6.72 11.53
C ALA A 5 6.03 7.76 11.47
N SER A 6 6.07 8.57 10.42
CA SER A 6 6.94 9.75 10.38
C SER A 6 6.14 10.99 10.74
N VAL A 7 6.49 11.60 11.89
CA VAL A 7 5.89 12.85 12.35
C VAL A 7 6.75 14.01 11.83
N PHE A 8 6.18 14.87 11.01
CA PHE A 8 6.79 16.16 10.66
C PHE A 8 6.11 17.26 11.48
N ALA A 9 6.82 17.75 12.51
CA ALA A 9 6.40 18.92 13.26
C ALA A 9 7.13 20.16 12.73
N ASN A 10 6.39 21.13 12.19
CA ASN A 10 6.87 22.51 12.03
C ASN A 10 5.80 23.47 12.54
N SER A 11 6.18 24.19 13.58
CA SER A 11 5.56 25.31 14.27
C SER A 11 4.13 25.72 13.91
N VAL A 12 3.25 25.57 14.90
CA VAL A 12 1.90 26.15 15.01
C VAL A 12 0.95 25.75 13.88
N VAL A 13 0.05 24.82 14.22
CA VAL A 13 -1.13 24.36 13.47
C VAL A 13 -0.93 23.06 12.68
N CYS A 14 -1.58 22.02 13.15
CA CYS A 14 -1.83 20.72 12.50
C CYS A 14 -0.59 19.87 12.20
N ALA A 15 -0.20 19.06 13.16
CA ALA A 15 0.56 17.85 12.86
C ALA A 15 -0.36 16.90 12.05
N ALA A 16 -0.12 16.74 10.76
CA ALA A 16 -0.82 15.75 9.95
C ALA A 16 -0.18 14.37 10.17
N TYR A 17 -0.97 13.37 10.55
CA TYR A 17 -0.53 11.99 10.71
C TYR A 17 -0.68 11.24 9.39
N ILE A 18 0.45 10.95 8.73
CA ILE A 18 0.48 10.16 7.50
C ILE A 18 1.19 8.84 7.77
N VAL A 19 0.49 7.73 7.54
CA VAL A 19 1.01 6.38 7.80
C VAL A 19 1.42 5.72 6.48
N HIS A 20 2.53 4.96 6.53
CA HIS A 20 2.98 4.12 5.44
C HIS A 20 2.66 2.66 5.75
N VAL A 21 1.98 1.99 4.85
CA VAL A 21 1.71 0.55 4.89
C VAL A 21 2.41 -0.10 3.71
N ILE A 22 3.19 -1.14 3.98
CA ILE A 22 3.77 -1.98 2.93
C ILE A 22 2.91 -3.23 2.82
N LEU A 23 2.39 -3.48 1.62
CA LEU A 23 1.56 -4.64 1.29
C LEU A 23 2.38 -5.70 0.59
N GLY A 24 2.17 -6.96 0.95
CA GLY A 24 2.85 -8.12 0.35
C GLY A 24 4.15 -8.48 1.03
N LEU A 25 4.27 -8.29 2.35
CA LEU A 25 5.39 -8.80 3.13
C LEU A 25 5.42 -10.34 3.07
N PRO A 26 6.61 -10.97 3.16
CA PRO A 26 6.70 -12.42 3.26
C PRO A 26 5.82 -12.96 4.38
N ASP A 27 5.14 -14.07 4.12
CA ASP A 27 4.25 -14.77 5.07
C ASP A 27 3.03 -13.96 5.54
N GLU A 28 2.79 -12.78 5.01
CA GLU A 28 1.60 -11.98 5.32
C GLU A 28 0.43 -12.37 4.39
N THR A 29 -0.68 -12.76 4.99
CA THR A 29 -1.90 -13.09 4.26
C THR A 29 -2.68 -11.84 3.87
N LYS A 30 -3.52 -11.94 2.83
CA LYS A 30 -4.45 -10.87 2.42
C LYS A 30 -5.33 -10.40 3.58
N ALA A 31 -5.82 -11.32 4.41
CA ALA A 31 -6.63 -10.98 5.57
C ALA A 31 -5.86 -10.09 6.57
N GLN A 32 -4.61 -10.42 6.87
CA GLN A 32 -3.77 -9.63 7.77
C GLN A 32 -3.47 -8.22 7.22
N MET A 33 -3.27 -8.10 5.89
CA MET A 33 -3.10 -6.79 5.25
C MET A 33 -4.36 -5.94 5.38
N LEU A 34 -5.54 -6.51 5.14
CA LEU A 34 -6.82 -5.82 5.29
C LEU A 34 -7.12 -5.48 6.75
N ASP A 35 -6.77 -6.35 7.70
CA ASP A 35 -6.91 -6.08 9.14
C ASP A 35 -6.01 -4.92 9.58
N THR A 36 -4.79 -4.82 9.02
CA THR A 36 -3.91 -3.65 9.24
C THR A 36 -4.58 -2.36 8.74
N VAL A 37 -5.20 -2.40 7.56
CA VAL A 37 -5.91 -1.22 7.00
C VAL A 37 -7.13 -0.85 7.85
N ARG A 38 -7.93 -1.83 8.29
CA ARG A 38 -9.07 -1.59 9.22
C ARG A 38 -8.61 -0.96 10.52
N TYR A 39 -7.57 -1.53 11.14
CA TYR A 39 -7.00 -0.98 12.37
C TYR A 39 -6.58 0.49 12.23
N LEU A 40 -5.96 0.85 11.10
CA LEU A 40 -5.54 2.23 10.83
C LEU A 40 -6.74 3.14 10.50
N ALA A 41 -7.78 2.60 9.87
CA ALA A 41 -9.01 3.34 9.58
C ALA A 41 -9.77 3.75 10.87
N ASP A 42 -9.72 2.88 11.90
CA ASP A 42 -10.38 3.10 13.20
C ASP A 42 -9.47 3.79 14.23
N PHE A 43 -8.23 4.13 13.85
CA PHE A 43 -7.24 4.65 14.79
C PHE A 43 -7.62 6.02 15.35
N GLN A 44 -7.37 6.22 16.67
CA GLN A 44 -7.61 7.51 17.34
C GLN A 44 -6.32 8.05 17.99
N PRO A 45 -5.97 9.31 17.79
CA PRO A 45 -6.66 10.31 16.95
C PRO A 45 -6.65 9.92 15.47
N ALA A 46 -7.64 10.39 14.70
CA ALA A 46 -7.79 10.03 13.30
C ALA A 46 -6.51 10.30 12.47
N ILE A 47 -6.20 9.38 11.59
CA ILE A 47 -5.07 9.48 10.65
C ILE A 47 -5.50 10.33 9.46
N ASP A 48 -4.75 11.38 9.13
CA ASP A 48 -5.07 12.30 8.04
C ASP A 48 -4.80 11.71 6.65
N GLY A 49 -3.81 10.81 6.56
CA GLY A 49 -3.46 10.23 5.27
C GLY A 49 -2.71 8.91 5.35
N ILE A 50 -2.79 8.16 4.26
CA ILE A 50 -2.17 6.85 4.13
C ILE A 50 -1.39 6.73 2.82
N LYS A 51 -0.30 5.98 2.85
CA LYS A 51 0.44 5.52 1.68
C LYS A 51 0.39 4.00 1.66
N LEU A 52 -0.31 3.44 0.70
CA LEU A 52 -0.36 2.01 0.43
C LEU A 52 0.78 1.70 -0.56
N GLN A 53 1.78 0.96 -0.11
CA GLN A 53 2.96 0.67 -0.93
C GLN A 53 3.09 -0.82 -1.18
N LEU A 54 3.30 -1.18 -2.44
CA LEU A 54 3.71 -2.54 -2.81
C LEU A 54 5.12 -2.81 -2.30
N LEU A 55 5.33 -3.98 -1.73
CA LEU A 55 6.68 -4.46 -1.44
C LEU A 55 7.49 -4.55 -2.72
N HIS A 56 8.66 -3.92 -2.74
CA HIS A 56 9.64 -4.03 -3.81
C HIS A 56 10.87 -4.79 -3.31
N ILE A 57 11.24 -5.83 -4.04
CA ILE A 57 12.49 -6.56 -3.82
C ILE A 57 13.54 -5.89 -4.68
N LEU A 58 14.52 -5.27 -4.02
CA LEU A 58 15.56 -4.47 -4.68
C LEU A 58 16.91 -5.14 -4.53
N ARG A 59 17.66 -5.22 -5.63
CA ARG A 59 19.03 -5.77 -5.65
C ARG A 59 19.91 -5.05 -4.63
N GLY A 60 20.75 -5.82 -3.95
CA GLY A 60 21.66 -5.33 -2.92
C GLY A 60 21.02 -5.15 -1.55
N THR A 61 19.80 -5.64 -1.34
CA THR A 61 19.14 -5.69 -0.04
C THR A 61 19.13 -7.11 0.51
N LYS A 62 19.03 -7.22 1.84
CA LYS A 62 18.89 -8.53 2.51
C LYS A 62 17.65 -9.28 2.05
N LEU A 63 16.58 -8.56 1.73
CA LEU A 63 15.35 -9.16 1.20
C LEU A 63 15.57 -9.80 -0.17
N ALA A 64 16.37 -9.19 -1.04
CA ALA A 64 16.73 -9.78 -2.34
C ALA A 64 17.55 -11.05 -2.17
N GLU A 65 18.52 -11.08 -1.25
CA GLU A 65 19.28 -12.28 -0.94
C GLU A 65 18.39 -13.43 -0.45
N LEU A 66 17.42 -13.12 0.45
CA LEU A 66 16.45 -14.10 0.93
C LEU A 66 15.56 -14.62 -0.21
N TYR A 67 15.10 -13.72 -1.06
CA TYR A 67 14.26 -14.06 -2.21
C TYR A 67 15.01 -14.95 -3.23
N GLU A 68 16.29 -14.70 -3.47
CA GLU A 68 17.13 -15.54 -4.34
C GLU A 68 17.36 -16.94 -3.76
N GLN A 69 17.51 -17.06 -2.43
CA GLN A 69 17.70 -18.35 -1.74
C GLN A 69 16.42 -19.15 -1.61
N ALA A 70 15.33 -18.50 -1.29
CA ALA A 70 14.02 -19.10 -1.08
C ALA A 70 12.93 -18.16 -1.61
N PRO A 71 12.58 -18.23 -2.92
CA PRO A 71 11.53 -17.38 -3.50
C PRO A 71 10.19 -17.55 -2.78
N PHE A 72 9.58 -16.43 -2.42
CA PHE A 72 8.22 -16.37 -1.87
C PHE A 72 7.27 -15.69 -2.87
N PRO A 73 5.95 -15.93 -2.76
CA PRO A 73 4.97 -15.31 -3.65
C PRO A 73 5.03 -13.79 -3.62
N VAL A 74 4.99 -13.16 -4.78
CA VAL A 74 4.83 -11.71 -4.94
C VAL A 74 3.57 -11.46 -5.78
N PHE A 75 2.88 -10.36 -5.53
CA PHE A 75 1.65 -10.04 -6.23
C PHE A 75 1.86 -9.88 -7.74
N SER A 76 0.97 -10.47 -8.53
CA SER A 76 0.69 -10.00 -9.89
C SER A 76 0.07 -8.61 -9.86
N MET A 77 0.03 -7.92 -11.00
CA MET A 77 -0.59 -6.59 -11.09
C MET A 77 -2.08 -6.65 -10.74
N ASP A 78 -2.78 -7.66 -11.22
CA ASP A 78 -4.23 -7.80 -11.03
C ASP A 78 -4.57 -8.10 -9.56
N GLU A 79 -3.86 -9.04 -8.92
CA GLU A 79 -4.03 -9.35 -7.49
C GLU A 79 -3.77 -8.12 -6.60
N TYR A 80 -2.75 -7.33 -6.95
CA TYR A 80 -2.47 -6.10 -6.20
C TYR A 80 -3.54 -5.03 -6.40
N ILE A 81 -4.09 -4.89 -7.60
CA ILE A 81 -5.19 -3.98 -7.89
C ILE A 81 -6.45 -4.39 -7.13
N GLU A 82 -6.78 -5.66 -7.10
CA GLU A 82 -7.91 -6.17 -6.30
C GLU A 82 -7.74 -5.84 -4.81
N LEU A 83 -6.56 -6.12 -4.26
CA LEU A 83 -6.25 -5.79 -2.86
C LEU A 83 -6.37 -4.28 -2.58
N LEU A 84 -5.87 -3.42 -3.48
CA LEU A 84 -5.98 -1.98 -3.33
C LEU A 84 -7.42 -1.49 -3.32
N ILE A 85 -8.27 -2.03 -4.18
CA ILE A 85 -9.71 -1.68 -4.22
C ILE A 85 -10.36 -2.07 -2.89
N GLU A 86 -10.06 -3.23 -2.33
CA GLU A 86 -10.56 -3.64 -1.02
C GLU A 86 -10.05 -2.73 0.10
N CYS A 87 -8.76 -2.36 0.08
CA CYS A 87 -8.20 -1.39 1.04
C CYS A 87 -8.93 -0.04 0.96
N ILE A 88 -9.16 0.49 -0.24
CA ILE A 88 -9.81 1.78 -0.45
C ILE A 88 -11.25 1.78 0.10
N ARG A 89 -11.97 0.69 -0.08
CA ARG A 89 -13.34 0.55 0.47
C ARG A 89 -13.39 0.63 2.00
N LEU A 90 -12.32 0.19 2.67
CA LEU A 90 -12.22 0.16 4.14
C LEU A 90 -11.76 1.49 4.74
N LEU A 91 -11.12 2.37 3.96
CA LEU A 91 -10.57 3.64 4.47
C LEU A 91 -11.66 4.69 4.67
N PRO A 92 -11.58 5.53 5.73
CA PRO A 92 -12.50 6.66 5.91
C PRO A 92 -12.57 7.54 4.66
N PRO A 93 -13.76 8.09 4.31
CA PRO A 93 -13.92 8.91 3.10
C PRO A 93 -13.06 10.17 3.06
N ASP A 94 -12.70 10.70 4.23
CA ASP A 94 -11.90 11.92 4.43
C ASP A 94 -10.39 11.66 4.56
N MET A 95 -9.96 10.40 4.71
CA MET A 95 -8.54 10.05 4.76
C MET A 95 -7.88 10.21 3.39
N VAL A 96 -6.80 11.00 3.31
CA VAL A 96 -6.11 11.24 2.04
C VAL A 96 -5.21 10.05 1.66
N ILE A 97 -5.46 9.46 0.50
CA ILE A 97 -4.58 8.41 -0.06
C ILE A 97 -3.48 9.10 -0.88
N HIS A 98 -2.30 9.21 -0.27
CA HIS A 98 -1.15 9.89 -0.89
C HIS A 98 -0.46 9.05 -1.96
N ARG A 99 -0.54 7.72 -1.84
CA ARG A 99 0.17 6.79 -2.73
C ARG A 99 -0.47 5.42 -2.70
N ILE A 100 -0.47 4.76 -3.86
CA ILE A 100 -0.97 3.39 -4.05
C ILE A 100 0.07 2.45 -4.68
N SER A 101 1.32 2.89 -4.82
CA SER A 101 2.40 2.08 -5.40
C SER A 101 3.74 2.44 -4.79
N GLY A 102 4.72 1.55 -4.89
CA GLY A 102 6.10 1.85 -4.57
C GLY A 102 6.79 2.72 -5.62
N ASP A 103 7.94 3.30 -5.28
CA ASP A 103 8.80 4.11 -6.14
C ASP A 103 10.27 3.63 -6.05
N GLY A 104 10.48 2.33 -6.18
CA GLY A 104 11.83 1.76 -6.20
C GLY A 104 12.58 2.11 -7.49
N PRO A 105 13.92 2.25 -7.42
CA PRO A 105 14.73 2.49 -8.60
C PRO A 105 14.66 1.29 -9.57
N LYS A 106 14.15 1.51 -10.78
CA LYS A 106 13.91 0.46 -11.78
C LYS A 106 15.13 -0.44 -12.06
N LYS A 107 16.32 0.14 -12.03
CA LYS A 107 17.59 -0.60 -12.28
C LYS A 107 17.91 -1.63 -11.19
N LEU A 108 17.37 -1.45 -10.00
CA LEU A 108 17.59 -2.34 -8.86
C LEU A 108 16.39 -3.26 -8.61
N LEU A 109 15.27 -3.07 -9.29
CA LEU A 109 14.05 -3.85 -9.09
C LEU A 109 14.27 -5.30 -9.53
N VAL A 110 14.08 -6.23 -8.60
CA VAL A 110 14.12 -7.68 -8.81
C VAL A 110 12.70 -8.21 -8.98
N ALA A 111 11.79 -7.85 -8.05
CA ALA A 111 10.40 -8.27 -8.10
C ALA A 111 9.49 -7.29 -7.33
N PRO A 112 8.20 -7.23 -7.71
CA PRO A 112 7.61 -7.76 -8.93
C PRO A 112 7.96 -6.87 -10.14
N GLU A 113 8.33 -7.47 -11.27
CA GLU A 113 8.83 -6.73 -12.46
C GLU A 113 7.84 -5.72 -13.03
N TRP A 114 6.53 -6.04 -13.00
CA TRP A 114 5.48 -5.16 -13.54
C TRP A 114 5.45 -3.79 -12.85
N SER A 115 5.85 -3.71 -11.59
CA SER A 115 5.84 -2.47 -10.81
C SER A 115 6.85 -1.43 -11.34
N GLY A 116 7.81 -1.84 -12.15
CA GLY A 116 8.70 -0.96 -12.91
C GLY A 116 7.99 -0.13 -13.98
N ASN A 117 6.76 -0.49 -14.38
CA ASN A 117 5.94 0.29 -15.31
C ASN A 117 4.77 0.98 -14.60
N LYS A 118 5.09 2.00 -13.82
CA LYS A 118 4.12 2.78 -13.03
C LYS A 118 2.95 3.32 -13.86
N ARG A 119 3.21 3.75 -15.11
CA ARG A 119 2.16 4.28 -15.98
C ARG A 119 1.14 3.22 -16.37
N ALA A 120 1.60 2.03 -16.74
CA ALA A 120 0.71 0.91 -17.06
C ALA A 120 -0.12 0.54 -15.83
N PHE A 121 0.51 0.40 -14.66
CA PHE A 121 -0.18 0.11 -13.42
C PHE A 121 -1.27 1.15 -13.11
N LEU A 122 -0.96 2.44 -13.11
CA LEU A 122 -1.93 3.49 -12.78
C LEU A 122 -3.11 3.53 -13.77
N ASN A 123 -2.87 3.27 -15.06
CA ASN A 123 -3.93 3.20 -16.06
C ASN A 123 -4.84 1.98 -15.80
N THR A 124 -4.25 0.81 -15.54
CA THR A 124 -5.01 -0.41 -15.26
C THR A 124 -5.80 -0.28 -13.97
N PHE A 125 -5.19 0.22 -12.91
CA PHE A 125 -5.87 0.49 -11.64
C PHE A 125 -7.05 1.46 -11.81
N SER A 126 -6.84 2.60 -12.50
CA SER A 126 -7.91 3.57 -12.72
C SER A 126 -9.07 3.01 -13.54
N LYS A 127 -8.78 2.11 -14.49
CA LYS A 127 -9.80 1.38 -15.24
C LYS A 127 -10.57 0.42 -14.32
N ALA A 128 -9.86 -0.43 -13.59
CA ALA A 128 -10.45 -1.42 -12.69
C ALA A 128 -11.31 -0.77 -11.60
N LEU A 129 -10.84 0.33 -11.00
CA LEU A 129 -11.62 1.06 -9.98
C LEU A 129 -12.93 1.64 -10.55
N ARG A 130 -12.91 2.17 -11.77
CA ARG A 130 -14.15 2.65 -12.42
C ARG A 130 -15.10 1.52 -12.76
N GLU A 131 -14.58 0.40 -13.27
CA GLU A 131 -15.39 -0.76 -13.67
C GLU A 131 -15.99 -1.49 -12.46
N SER A 132 -15.28 -1.47 -11.31
CA SER A 132 -15.80 -2.07 -10.07
C SER A 132 -16.99 -1.28 -9.47
N GLY A 133 -17.12 0.00 -9.81
CA GLY A 133 -18.10 0.89 -9.16
C GLY A 133 -17.82 1.16 -7.68
N CYS A 134 -16.65 0.73 -7.16
CA CYS A 134 -16.28 0.92 -5.77
C CYS A 134 -15.80 2.34 -5.48
N PHE A 135 -16.01 2.80 -4.24
CA PHE A 135 -15.54 4.10 -3.78
C PHE A 135 -14.96 4.02 -2.37
N GLN A 136 -14.15 5.01 -2.04
CA GLN A 136 -13.53 5.10 -0.72
C GLN A 136 -14.58 5.22 0.38
N GLY A 137 -14.44 4.40 1.41
CA GLY A 137 -15.37 4.39 2.55
C GLY A 137 -16.62 3.55 2.35
N GLN A 138 -16.74 2.82 1.24
CA GLN A 138 -17.92 1.99 0.97
C GLN A 138 -18.19 0.95 2.07
N ASP A 139 -17.15 0.38 2.65
CA ASP A 139 -17.22 -0.63 3.71
C ASP A 139 -16.69 -0.11 5.05
N PHE A 140 -16.41 1.19 5.15
CA PHE A 140 -16.00 1.80 6.41
C PHE A 140 -17.20 1.92 7.34
N THR A 141 -17.10 1.34 8.52
CA THR A 141 -18.11 1.44 9.59
C THR A 141 -17.47 2.09 10.80
N ASN A 142 -18.01 3.25 11.20
CA ASN A 142 -17.65 3.93 12.46
C ASN A 142 -18.10 3.11 13.66
#